data_c47cb17541d34d653a68498b51cdc96c
#
_entry.id   c47cb17541d34d653a68498b51cdc96c
#
_cell.length_a   1.000
_cell.length_b   1.000
_cell.length_c   1.000
_cell.angle_alpha   90.00
_cell.angle_beta   90.00
_cell.angle_gamma   90.00
#
_symmetry.space_group_name_H-M   'P 1'
#
loop_
_entity.id
_entity.type
_entity.pdbx_description
1 polymer ?
#
loop_
_entity_poly.entity_id
_entity_poly.type
_entity_poly.pdbx_seq_one_letter_code
_entity_poly.pdbx_strand_id
1 'polypeptide(L)' 'MSDTMIAMELTHADNLTPDQLMVGDLIRIENDIVEVISISTDGTGDNYEVETQNEFGEKEFTKFIYNATIPFYVFIEEGE' A
#
# COMPACT_ATOMS: atom_id res chain seq x y z
N MET A 1 -7.51 31.51 14.75
CA MET A 1 -7.52 30.79 14.62
C MET A 1 -6.84 30.06 14.41
N SER A 2 -6.68 29.59 14.55
CA SER A 2 -5.96 28.88 14.35
C SER A 2 -6.22 27.87 13.83
N ASP A 3 -5.96 27.58 13.02
CA ASP A 3 -6.16 26.55 12.49
C ASP A 3 -5.43 25.59 12.89
N THR A 4 -5.78 24.74 13.41
CA THR A 4 -5.11 23.65 13.75
C THR A 4 -4.96 22.80 12.61
N MET A 5 -3.86 22.70 12.07
CA MET A 5 -3.60 21.77 11.11
C MET A 5 -3.28 20.53 11.79
N ILE A 6 -4.01 19.51 11.55
CA ILE A 6 -3.70 18.20 12.04
C ILE A 6 -2.68 17.60 11.12
N ALA A 7 -1.51 17.38 11.62
CA ALA A 7 -0.46 16.76 10.83
C ALA A 7 -0.72 15.26 10.77
N MET A 8 -0.56 14.68 9.60
CA MET A 8 -0.67 13.25 9.45
C MET A 8 0.67 12.72 8.97
N GLU A 9 1.12 11.68 9.62
CA GLU A 9 2.40 11.09 9.30
C GLU A 9 2.20 9.69 8.77
N LEU A 10 2.87 9.37 7.68
CA LEU A 10 2.80 8.05 7.09
C LEU A 10 3.72 7.13 7.88
N THR A 11 3.16 6.11 8.47
CA THR A 11 3.88 5.25 9.40
C THR A 11 3.76 3.79 8.99
N HIS A 12 4.87 3.08 9.05
CA HIS A 12 4.88 1.65 8.79
C HIS A 12 4.07 0.95 9.88
N ALA A 13 3.01 0.28 9.49
CA ALA A 13 2.11 -0.36 10.42
C ALA A 13 2.37 -1.84 10.58
N ASP A 14 2.67 -2.52 9.48
CA ASP A 14 2.82 -3.98 9.52
C ASP A 14 3.42 -4.44 8.20
N ASN A 15 3.71 -5.71 8.13
CA ASN A 15 4.10 -6.34 6.88
C ASN A 15 3.03 -7.34 6.51
N LEU A 16 2.56 -7.29 5.28
CA LEU A 16 1.47 -8.13 4.83
C LEU A 16 1.94 -9.08 3.75
N THR A 17 1.25 -10.20 3.62
CA THR A 17 1.42 -11.06 2.45
C THR A 17 0.39 -10.61 1.41
N PRO A 18 0.57 -10.97 0.13
CA PRO A 18 -0.34 -10.49 -0.91
C PRO A 18 -1.80 -10.83 -0.68
N ASP A 19 -2.09 -11.97 -0.03
CA ASP A 19 -3.46 -12.36 0.23
C ASP A 19 -4.14 -11.50 1.29
N GLN A 20 -3.37 -10.70 2.01
CA GLN A 20 -3.90 -9.81 3.02
C GLN A 20 -4.13 -8.40 2.50
N LEU A 21 -3.71 -8.12 1.27
CA LEU A 21 -3.86 -6.78 0.71
C LEU A 21 -5.31 -6.51 0.35
N MET A 22 -5.70 -5.25 0.45
CA MET A 22 -7.02 -4.79 0.05
C MET A 22 -6.87 -3.53 -0.78
N VAL A 23 -7.83 -3.30 -1.65
CA VAL A 23 -7.84 -2.08 -2.44
C VAL A 23 -7.93 -0.89 -1.48
N GLY A 24 -7.09 0.09 -1.71
CA GLY A 24 -7.00 1.26 -0.86
C GLY A 24 -5.84 1.22 0.11
N ASP A 25 -5.19 0.06 0.26
CA ASP A 25 -4.04 -0.03 1.15
C ASP A 25 -2.86 0.75 0.59
N LEU A 26 -2.08 1.33 1.48
CA LEU A 26 -0.84 1.99 1.12
C LEU A 26 0.29 1.03 1.42
N ILE A 27 1.10 0.75 0.42
CA ILE A 27 2.20 -0.20 0.55
C ILE A 27 3.46 0.42 -0.01
N ARG A 28 4.59 -0.13 0.37
CA ARG A 28 5.86 0.35 -0.15
C ARG A 28 6.38 -0.63 -1.17
N ILE A 29 6.70 -0.13 -2.35
CA ILE A 29 7.35 -0.89 -3.39
C ILE A 29 8.64 -0.17 -3.68
N GLU A 30 9.76 -0.81 -3.40
CA GLU A 30 11.08 -0.21 -3.50
C GLU A 30 11.12 1.00 -2.57
N ASN A 31 11.22 2.18 -3.09
CA ASN A 31 11.30 3.37 -2.27
C ASN A 31 10.05 4.23 -2.32
N ASP A 32 8.99 3.74 -2.96
CA ASP A 32 7.80 4.53 -3.15
C ASP A 32 6.62 3.97 -2.40
N ILE A 33 5.84 4.84 -1.80
CA ILE A 33 4.56 4.46 -1.18
C ILE A 33 3.48 4.64 -2.23
N VAL A 34 2.76 3.57 -2.50
CA VAL A 34 1.75 3.56 -3.54
C VAL A 34 0.46 2.97 -3.00
N GLU A 35 -0.63 3.28 -3.66
CA GLU A 35 -1.95 2.80 -3.25
C GLU A 35 -2.34 1.59 -4.10
N VAL A 36 -2.86 0.56 -3.47
CA VAL A 36 -3.34 -0.62 -4.17
C VAL A 36 -4.68 -0.29 -4.79
N ILE A 37 -4.81 -0.45 -6.10
CA ILE A 37 -6.06 -0.16 -6.79
C ILE A 37 -6.72 -1.41 -7.38
N SER A 38 -5.98 -2.50 -7.57
CA SER A 38 -6.61 -3.77 -7.93
C SER A 38 -5.67 -4.92 -7.58
N ILE A 39 -6.24 -6.09 -7.36
CA ILE A 39 -5.50 -7.28 -7.00
C ILE A 39 -6.09 -8.44 -7.76
N SER A 40 -5.24 -9.23 -8.41
CA SER A 40 -5.69 -10.42 -9.11
C SER A 40 -4.66 -11.53 -8.91
N THR A 41 -5.06 -12.75 -9.20
CA THR A 41 -4.17 -13.89 -9.12
C THR A 41 -4.00 -14.48 -10.51
N ASP A 42 -2.97 -15.32 -10.67
CA ASP A 42 -2.75 -15.95 -11.95
C ASP A 42 -3.55 -17.26 -12.09
N GLY A 43 -4.43 -17.52 -11.15
CA GLY A 43 -5.25 -18.72 -11.22
C GLY A 43 -4.66 -19.91 -10.50
N THR A 44 -3.38 -19.86 -10.14
CA THR A 44 -2.75 -20.97 -9.41
C THR A 44 -2.68 -20.69 -7.92
N GLY A 45 -2.80 -19.41 -7.54
CA GLY A 45 -2.63 -19.01 -6.14
C GLY A 45 -1.19 -18.80 -5.75
N ASP A 46 -0.25 -19.02 -6.66
CA ASP A 46 1.17 -18.86 -6.33
C ASP A 46 1.64 -17.43 -6.54
N ASN A 47 1.00 -16.69 -7.41
CA ASN A 47 1.41 -15.33 -7.72
C ASN A 47 0.21 -14.39 -7.70
N TYR A 48 0.45 -13.19 -7.23
CA TYR A 48 -0.57 -12.14 -7.19
C TYR A 48 -0.08 -10.98 -8.04
N GLU A 49 -0.96 -10.42 -8.84
CA GLU A 49 -0.64 -9.24 -9.61
C GLU A 49 -1.38 -8.07 -8.98
N VAL A 50 -0.64 -7.07 -8.55
CA VAL A 50 -1.20 -5.94 -7.84
C VAL A 50 -0.99 -4.70 -8.67
N GLU A 51 -2.08 -4.03 -8.97
CA GLU A 51 -2.00 -2.75 -9.67
C GLU A 51 -1.98 -1.65 -8.64
N THR A 52 -1.02 -0.74 -8.76
CA THR A 52 -0.84 0.34 -7.80
C THR A 52 -0.79 1.68 -8.52
N GLN A 53 -1.01 2.73 -7.75
CA GLN A 53 -0.99 4.07 -8.28
C GLN A 53 -0.20 4.94 -7.31
N ASN A 54 0.70 5.75 -7.84
CA ASN A 54 1.49 6.64 -6.99
C ASN A 54 0.76 7.98 -6.81
N GLU A 55 1.40 8.92 -6.12
CA GLU A 55 0.77 10.20 -5.83
C GLU A 55 0.54 11.03 -7.07
N PHE A 56 1.19 10.70 -8.16
CA PHE A 56 1.02 11.42 -9.41
C PHE A 56 0.00 10.75 -10.33
N GLY A 57 -0.65 9.70 -9.85
CA GLY A 57 -1.65 9.00 -10.65
C GLY A 57 -1.06 7.98 -11.63
N GLU A 58 0.23 7.74 -11.55
CA GLU A 58 0.86 6.76 -12.43
C GLU A 58 0.61 5.37 -11.91
N LYS A 59 0.24 4.48 -12.81
CA LYS A 59 -0.16 3.12 -12.45
C LYS A 59 0.89 2.13 -12.89
N GLU A 60 1.06 1.11 -12.08
CA GLU A 60 2.01 0.06 -12.36
C GLU A 60 1.47 -1.26 -11.90
N PHE A 61 1.89 -2.34 -12.54
CA PHE A 61 1.58 -3.69 -12.09
C PHE A 61 2.83 -4.31 -11.49
N THR A 62 2.68 -4.90 -10.32
CA THR A 62 3.76 -5.60 -9.65
C THR A 62 3.30 -7.00 -9.32
N LYS A 63 4.12 -7.98 -9.64
CA LYS A 63 3.79 -9.37 -9.36
C LYS A 63 4.49 -9.79 -8.07
N PHE A 64 3.75 -10.36 -7.15
CA PHE A 64 4.28 -10.85 -5.89
C PHE A 64 4.03 -12.34 -5.80
N ILE A 65 5.00 -13.08 -5.27
CA ILE A 65 4.75 -14.48 -4.93
C ILE A 65 3.89 -14.50 -3.66
N TYR A 66 3.21 -15.61 -3.43
CA TYR A 66 2.17 -15.67 -2.41
C TYR A 66 2.67 -15.37 -0.99
N ASN A 67 3.93 -15.61 -0.72
CA ASN A 67 4.50 -15.38 0.62
C ASN A 67 5.43 -14.16 0.67
N ALA A 68 5.31 -13.26 -0.28
CA ALA A 68 6.11 -12.04 -0.26
C ALA A 68 5.75 -11.19 0.95
N THR A 69 6.72 -10.48 1.45
CA THR A 69 6.51 -9.57 2.58
C THR A 69 6.39 -8.15 2.03
N ILE A 70 5.26 -7.53 2.27
CA ILE A 70 4.95 -6.22 1.70
C ILE A 70 4.74 -5.24 2.83
N PRO A 71 5.58 -4.20 2.96
CA PRO A 71 5.40 -3.21 4.02
C PRO A 71 4.11 -2.42 3.80
N PHE A 72 3.30 -2.34 4.83
CA PHE A 72 1.99 -1.69 4.79
C PHE A 72 2.05 -0.45 5.67
N TYR A 73 1.53 0.65 5.17
CA TYR A 73 1.62 1.94 5.83
C TYR A 73 0.24 2.52 6.09
N VAL A 74 0.14 3.29 7.15
CA VAL A 74 -1.09 4.01 7.49
C VAL A 74 -0.72 5.44 7.83
N PHE A 75 -1.69 6.33 7.72
CA PHE A 75 -1.52 7.69 8.20
C PHE A 75 -1.92 7.75 9.65
N ILE A 76 -1.05 8.27 10.48
CA ILE A 76 -1.32 8.45 11.90
C ILE A 76 -1.42 9.94 12.17
N GLU A 77 -2.51 10.32 12.83
CA GLU A 77 -2.73 11.70 13.16
C GLU A 77 -1.88 12.04 14.35
N GLU A 78 -1.05 13.12 14.24
CA GLU A 78 -0.24 13.50 15.34
C GLU A 78 -0.84 14.67 15.90
N GLY A 79 -1.71 14.63 16.63
CA GLY A 79 -2.39 15.70 17.10
C GLY A 79 -2.04 16.26 18.31
N GLU A 80 -2.30 17.05 18.77
CA GLU A 80 -2.34 17.48 19.75
C GLU A 80 -1.90 18.05 20.15
#